data_9c2895b3238bea8a03554cc9f6930aa0
#
_entry.id   9c2895b3238bea8a03554cc9f6930aa0
#
_cell.length_a   1.000
_cell.length_b   1.000
_cell.length_c   1.000
_cell.angle_alpha   90.00
_cell.angle_beta   90.00
_cell.angle_gamma   90.00
#
_symmetry.space_group_name_H-M   'P 1'
#
loop_
_entity.id
_entity.type
_entity.pdbx_description
1 polymer ?
#
loop_
_entity_poly.entity_id
_entity_poly.type
_entity_poly.pdbx_seq_one_letter_code
_entity_poly.pdbx_strand_id
1 'polypeptide(L)'
;MDKCVLIVDDNDFNRELVKDILEDEDITVYEAEDGSSAIELLESEQADDIDVVLMDMRMPGMDGIETTKIIRTKNGKCMEVPIIAMTADGFETCLLYTSDA
;
A
#
# COMPACT_ATOMS: atom_id res chain seq x y z
N MET A 1 -12.73 -16.31 3.06
CA MET A 1 -12.59 -14.93 3.49
C MET A 1 -11.81 -14.16 2.48
N ASP A 2 -12.34 -13.04 2.11
CA ASP A 2 -11.71 -12.25 1.07
C ASP A 2 -10.61 -11.40 1.65
N LYS A 3 -9.46 -11.46 1.03
CA LYS A 3 -8.36 -10.59 1.39
C LYS A 3 -8.27 -9.45 0.41
N CYS A 4 -7.85 -8.31 0.89
CA CYS A 4 -7.80 -7.12 0.08
C CYS A 4 -6.47 -6.42 0.26
N VAL A 5 -5.84 -6.06 -0.87
CA VAL A 5 -4.52 -5.44 -0.89
C VAL A 5 -4.60 -4.13 -1.64
N LEU A 6 -3.97 -3.11 -1.09
CA LEU A 6 -3.78 -1.85 -1.81
C LEU A 6 -2.36 -1.83 -2.37
N ILE A 7 -2.24 -1.65 -3.67
CA ILE A 7 -0.94 -1.55 -4.33
C ILE A 7 -0.69 -0.08 -4.66
N VAL A 8 0.43 0.44 -4.19
CA VAL A 8 0.82 1.82 -4.46
C VAL A 8 2.10 1.81 -5.27
N ASP A 9 2.00 2.18 -6.54
CA ASP A 9 3.12 2.13 -7.47
C ASP A 9 2.83 3.09 -8.61
N ASP A 10 3.78 3.94 -8.94
CA ASP A 10 3.59 4.91 -10.02
C ASP A 10 3.78 4.28 -11.40
N ASN A 11 4.31 3.08 -11.46
CA ASN A 11 4.52 2.38 -12.72
C ASN A 11 3.31 1.49 -13.02
N ASP A 12 2.56 1.85 -14.06
CA ASP A 12 1.33 1.11 -14.41
C ASP A 12 1.61 -0.35 -14.71
N PHE A 13 2.70 -0.63 -15.39
CA PHE A 13 3.03 -2.00 -15.77
C PHE A 13 3.31 -2.86 -14.53
N ASN A 14 4.11 -2.35 -13.62
CA ASN A 14 4.40 -3.08 -12.38
C ASN A 14 3.14 -3.29 -11.55
N ARG A 15 2.32 -2.26 -11.45
CA ARG A 15 1.11 -2.33 -10.67
C ARG A 15 0.17 -3.39 -11.25
N GLU A 16 0.04 -3.42 -12.57
CA GLU A 16 -0.81 -4.38 -13.23
C GLU A 16 -0.30 -5.80 -13.06
N LEU A 17 1.02 -5.97 -13.13
CA LEU A 17 1.63 -7.27 -12.97
C LEU A 17 1.35 -7.85 -11.58
N VAL A 18 1.55 -7.05 -10.55
CA VAL A 18 1.30 -7.50 -9.17
C VAL A 18 -0.19 -7.76 -8.97
N LYS A 19 -1.03 -6.91 -9.54
CA LYS A 19 -2.47 -7.08 -9.44
C LYS A 19 -2.89 -8.42 -10.02
N ASP A 20 -2.38 -8.76 -11.20
CA ASP A 20 -2.73 -10.03 -11.85
C ASP A 20 -2.33 -11.22 -10.99
N ILE A 21 -1.16 -11.14 -10.38
CA ILE A 21 -0.68 -12.23 -9.53
C ILE A 21 -1.60 -12.40 -8.32
N LEU A 22 -1.98 -11.29 -7.71
CA LEU A 22 -2.82 -11.35 -6.52
C LEU A 22 -4.24 -11.79 -6.85
N GLU A 23 -4.77 -11.34 -7.97
CA GLU A 23 -6.13 -11.72 -8.35
C GLU A 23 -6.21 -13.21 -8.68
N ASP A 24 -5.13 -13.79 -9.17
CA ASP A 24 -5.06 -15.22 -9.38
C ASP A 24 -5.21 -16.00 -8.07
N GLU A 25 -4.90 -15.38 -6.96
CA GLU A 25 -5.02 -15.99 -5.64
C GLU A 25 -6.32 -15.58 -4.94
N ASP A 26 -7.27 -15.08 -5.69
CA ASP A 26 -8.57 -14.63 -5.16
C ASP A 26 -8.45 -13.47 -4.17
N ILE A 27 -7.46 -12.63 -4.38
CA ILE A 27 -7.26 -11.44 -3.53
C ILE A 27 -7.84 -10.23 -4.26
N THR A 28 -8.63 -9.45 -3.57
CA THR A 28 -9.15 -8.20 -4.11
C THR A 28 -8.06 -7.15 -4.08
N VAL A 29 -7.93 -6.39 -5.16
CA VAL A 29 -6.85 -5.41 -5.28
C VAL A 29 -7.41 -4.02 -5.53
N TYR A 30 -6.97 -3.07 -4.73
CA TYR A 30 -7.15 -1.65 -5.01
C TYR A 30 -5.81 -1.09 -5.47
N GLU A 31 -5.84 -0.04 -6.27
CA GLU A 31 -4.63 0.52 -6.84
C GLU A 31 -4.55 2.01 -6.56
N ALA A 32 -3.33 2.49 -6.33
CA ALA A 32 -3.05 3.90 -6.24
C ALA A 32 -1.77 4.17 -7.01
N GLU A 33 -1.74 5.25 -7.76
CA GLU A 33 -0.57 5.55 -8.59
C GLU A 33 0.42 6.46 -7.90
N ASP A 34 0.07 7.00 -6.76
CA ASP A 34 0.99 7.85 -5.99
C ASP A 34 0.58 7.86 -4.52
N GLY A 35 1.39 8.55 -3.71
CA GLY A 35 1.15 8.61 -2.28
C GLY A 35 -0.14 9.31 -1.93
N SER A 36 -0.48 10.38 -2.66
CA SER A 36 -1.70 11.12 -2.39
C SER A 36 -2.93 10.28 -2.61
N SER A 37 -2.96 9.53 -3.71
CA SER A 37 -4.07 8.63 -3.99
C SER A 37 -4.20 7.55 -2.95
N ALA A 38 -3.06 7.02 -2.48
CA ALA A 38 -3.06 6.00 -1.45
C ALA A 38 -3.65 6.54 -0.15
N ILE A 39 -3.26 7.74 0.22
CA ILE A 39 -3.77 8.36 1.44
C ILE A 39 -5.27 8.57 1.33
N GLU A 40 -5.75 9.05 0.18
CA GLU A 40 -7.18 9.24 -0.01
C GLU A 40 -7.95 7.94 0.15
N LEU A 41 -7.45 6.86 -0.43
CA LEU A 41 -8.10 5.57 -0.30
C LEU A 41 -8.14 5.10 1.13
N LEU A 42 -7.05 5.28 1.87
CA LEU A 42 -6.98 4.83 3.25
C LEU A 42 -7.82 5.69 4.19
N GLU A 43 -8.21 6.87 3.75
CA GLU A 43 -9.11 7.72 4.52
C GLU A 43 -10.58 7.55 4.11
N SER A 44 -10.82 6.73 3.09
CA SER A 44 -12.16 6.52 2.58
C SER A 44 -12.81 5.29 3.22
N GLU A 45 -14.04 5.02 2.82
CA GLU A 45 -14.75 3.85 3.33
C GLU A 45 -14.10 2.55 2.89
N GLN A 46 -13.40 2.53 1.76
CA GLN A 46 -12.72 1.34 1.31
C GLN A 46 -11.58 0.93 2.23
N ALA A 47 -11.11 1.84 3.08
CA ALA A 47 -10.01 1.52 3.99
C ALA A 47 -10.31 0.33 4.88
N ASP A 48 -11.57 0.17 5.29
CA ASP A 48 -11.94 -0.93 6.17
C ASP A 48 -11.73 -2.29 5.52
N ASP A 49 -11.76 -2.35 4.20
CA ASP A 49 -11.57 -3.59 3.48
C ASP A 49 -10.11 -3.93 3.24
N ILE A 50 -9.23 -2.95 3.35
CA ILE A 50 -7.82 -3.14 3.02
C ILE A 50 -7.08 -3.81 4.17
N ASP A 51 -6.49 -4.97 3.87
CA ASP A 51 -5.77 -5.76 4.87
C ASP A 51 -4.29 -5.44 4.92
N VAL A 52 -3.72 -5.03 3.79
CA VAL A 52 -2.29 -4.74 3.70
C VAL A 52 -2.04 -3.81 2.54
N VAL A 53 -0.99 -3.00 2.66
CA VAL A 53 -0.56 -2.07 1.61
C VAL A 53 0.80 -2.52 1.10
N LEU A 54 0.92 -2.64 -0.22
CA LEU A 54 2.21 -2.86 -0.86
C LEU A 54 2.65 -1.50 -1.40
N MET A 55 3.71 -0.95 -0.81
CA MET A 55 4.13 0.41 -1.08
C MET A 55 5.44 0.45 -1.85
N ASP A 56 5.42 1.05 -3.04
CA ASP A 56 6.64 1.27 -3.80
C ASP A 56 7.44 2.37 -3.10
N MET A 57 8.71 2.09 -2.85
CA MET A 57 9.57 3.04 -2.17
C MET A 57 10.10 4.11 -3.10
N ARG A 58 10.01 3.91 -4.40
CA ARG A 58 10.57 4.83 -5.38
C ARG A 58 9.49 5.47 -6.21
N MET A 59 8.93 6.54 -5.71
CA MET A 59 7.95 7.30 -6.48
C MET A 59 8.40 8.75 -6.56
N PRO A 60 8.19 9.40 -7.70
CA PRO A 60 8.54 10.81 -7.81
C PRO A 60 7.68 11.64 -6.88
N GLY A 61 8.26 12.69 -6.35
CA GLY A 61 7.55 13.55 -5.41
C GLY A 61 7.52 12.95 -4.03
N MET A 62 6.38 12.44 -3.64
CA MET A 62 6.22 11.82 -2.31
C MET A 62 6.58 10.35 -2.42
N ASP A 63 7.72 9.94 -1.89
CA ASP A 63 8.15 8.55 -1.95
C ASP A 63 7.41 7.68 -0.93
N GLY A 64 7.70 6.37 -0.96
CA GLY A 64 6.99 5.43 -0.10
C GLY A 64 7.21 5.67 1.37
N ILE A 65 8.40 6.07 1.75
CA ILE A 65 8.71 6.34 3.16
C ILE A 65 7.93 7.54 3.65
N GLU A 66 7.93 8.60 2.86
CA GLU A 66 7.20 9.81 3.23
C GLU A 66 5.70 9.55 3.28
N THR A 67 5.19 8.81 2.31
CA THR A 67 3.78 8.43 2.28
C THR A 67 3.43 7.65 3.54
N THR A 68 4.27 6.69 3.90
CA THR A 68 4.03 5.88 5.09
C THR A 68 4.00 6.73 6.35
N LYS A 69 4.92 7.68 6.46
CA LYS A 69 4.93 8.58 7.61
C LYS A 69 3.63 9.35 7.73
N ILE A 70 3.14 9.86 6.61
CA ILE A 70 1.89 10.62 6.62
C ILE A 70 0.72 9.71 7.01
N ILE A 71 0.68 8.51 6.45
CA ILE A 71 -0.37 7.56 6.79
C ILE A 71 -0.40 7.29 8.29
N ARG A 72 0.77 7.11 8.90
CA ARG A 72 0.85 6.79 10.32
C ARG A 72 0.47 7.95 11.24
N THR A 73 0.34 9.17 10.69
CA THR A 73 -0.14 10.30 11.50
C THR A 73 -1.66 10.37 11.51
N LYS A 74 -2.32 9.55 10.69
CA LYS A 74 -3.78 9.54 10.63
C LYS A 74 -4.35 8.59 11.66
N ASN A 75 -5.67 8.66 11.85
CA ASN A 75 -6.37 7.82 12.82
C ASN A 75 -6.98 6.59 12.17
N GLY A 76 -7.40 5.65 12.99
CA GLY A 76 -8.14 4.50 12.51
C GLY A 76 -7.29 3.53 11.72
N LYS A 77 -7.84 3.06 10.60
CA LYS A 77 -7.17 2.06 9.77
C LYS A 77 -5.78 2.51 9.34
N CYS A 78 -5.60 3.79 9.08
CA CYS A 78 -4.31 4.30 8.61
C CYS A 78 -3.18 4.04 9.61
N MET A 79 -3.48 4.06 10.89
CA MET A 79 -2.46 3.81 11.90
C MET A 79 -2.09 2.35 12.03
N GLU A 80 -2.97 1.45 11.64
CA GLU A 80 -2.81 0.04 11.95
C GLU A 80 -2.50 -0.83 10.75
N VAL A 81 -2.85 -0.38 9.54
CA VAL A 81 -2.70 -1.25 8.37
C VAL A 81 -1.23 -1.60 8.15
N PRO A 82 -0.91 -2.88 7.95
CA PRO A 82 0.46 -3.26 7.64
C PRO A 82 0.89 -2.70 6.29
N ILE A 83 2.09 -2.20 6.21
CA ILE A 83 2.66 -1.66 4.97
C ILE A 83 3.94 -2.41 4.67
N ILE A 84 3.98 -3.04 3.51
CA ILE A 84 5.14 -3.80 3.07
C ILE A 84 5.81 -3.03 1.95
N ALA A 85 7.11 -2.82 2.09
CA ALA A 85 7.86 -2.08 1.08
C ALA A 85 8.13 -2.94 -0.14
N MET A 86 7.91 -2.36 -1.32
CA MET A 86 8.32 -2.97 -2.57
C MET A 86 9.58 -2.26 -3.02
N THR A 87 10.64 -3.00 -3.26
CA THR A 87 11.91 -2.43 -3.67
C THR A 87 12.32 -2.99 -5.03
N ALA A 88 13.39 -2.45 -5.57
CA ALA A 88 13.89 -2.91 -6.86
C ALA A 88 14.30 -4.38 -6.81
N ASP A 89 14.67 -4.88 -5.64
CA ASP A 89 15.10 -6.27 -5.46
C ASP A 89 13.94 -7.20 -5.13
N GLY A 90 12.73 -6.69 -5.13
CA GLY A 90 11.55 -7.49 -4.81
C GLY A 90 10.88 -6.95 -3.56
N PHE A 91 10.19 -7.85 -2.86
CA PHE A 91 9.47 -7.44 -1.66
C PHE A 91 10.36 -7.53 -0.45
N GLU A 92 10.35 -6.47 0.34
CA GLU A 92 10.95 -6.50 1.66
C GLU A 92 9.85 -6.83 2.64
N THR A 93 10.08 -7.82 3.46
CA THR A 93 9.06 -8.24 4.40
C THR A 93 9.06 -7.41 5.68
N CYS A 94 9.77 -6.31 5.70
CA CYS A 94 9.78 -5.52 6.90
C CYS A 94 8.61 -4.54 6.88
N LEU A 95 7.90 -4.48 7.99
CA LEU A 95 6.80 -3.56 8.15
C LEU A 95 7.35 -2.19 8.48
N LEU A 96 7.04 -1.23 7.61
CA LEU A 96 7.55 0.12 7.80
C LEU A 96 6.75 0.84 8.86
N TYR A 97 7.45 1.40 9.81
CA TYR A 97 6.84 2.26 10.84
C TYR A 97 5.65 1.58 11.50
N THR A 98 5.91 0.42 12.07
CA THR A 98 4.87 -0.22 12.86
C THR A 98 4.51 0.70 14.03
N SER A 99 3.31 0.54 14.52
CA SER A 99 2.77 1.48 15.49
C SER A 99 3.50 1.47 16.82
N ASP A 100 4.18 0.42 17.14
CA ASP A 100 4.89 0.44 18.40
C ASP A 100 6.21 1.13 18.20
N ALA A 101 6.46 2.01 18.99
CA ALA A 101 7.70 2.76 18.89
C ALA A 101 8.83 1.99 19.53
#